data_89739a1b366c7e1317b2f1645911c565
#
_entry.id   89739a1b366c7e1317b2f1645911c565
#
_cell.length_a   1.000
_cell.length_b   1.000
_cell.length_c   1.000
_cell.angle_alpha   90.00
_cell.angle_beta   90.00
_cell.angle_gamma   90.00
#
_symmetry.space_group_name_H-M   'P 1'
#
loop_
_entity.id
_entity.type
_entity.pdbx_description
1 polymer ?
#
loop_
_entity_poly.entity_id
_entity_poly.type
_entity_poly.pdbx_seq_one_letter_code
_entity_poly.pdbx_strand_id
1 'polypeptide(L)'
;PNYTEAYNNLGIALKEQGELELAIQAYHKAIEIQDDFAEAHNNLGQILLLLGYFRQGWEEYEWRWQCRNFSIGQRNFPQPLWNGSNLQGKSILVWAEQGIGDEIMFANLLDSLKKISNHIIVECEIRLVAFFQRSFPEIQFVPRENPPNSRLLNSNIDYQVPIGSLGQWLRPDEDSFNQNRQSYLTTCTDKSEQIKKRYQSLAADSILIGISWKSTGAKQKQTLSKSTTL
;
A
#
# COMPACT_ATOMS: atom_id res chain seq x y z
N PRO A 1 -17.44 17.94 25.88
CA PRO A 1 -17.26 17.97 24.43
C PRO A 1 -15.93 17.25 24.12
N ASN A 2 -15.98 16.28 23.22
CA ASN A 2 -14.75 15.55 22.84
C ASN A 2 -13.95 16.39 21.86
N TYR A 3 -13.09 17.26 22.37
CA TYR A 3 -12.24 18.13 21.56
C TYR A 3 -11.25 17.33 20.69
N THR A 4 -10.93 16.08 21.03
CA THR A 4 -10.05 15.19 20.25
C THR A 4 -10.59 14.96 18.85
N GLU A 5 -11.85 14.52 18.74
CA GLU A 5 -12.50 14.32 17.43
C GLU A 5 -12.65 15.64 16.65
N ALA A 6 -12.91 16.75 17.34
CA ALA A 6 -13.02 18.07 16.69
C ALA A 6 -11.68 18.49 16.05
N TYR A 7 -10.56 18.33 16.77
CA TYR A 7 -9.23 18.64 16.23
C TYR A 7 -8.84 17.68 15.09
N ASN A 8 -9.15 16.40 15.21
CA ASN A 8 -8.93 15.46 14.10
C ASN A 8 -9.73 15.85 12.84
N ASN A 9 -11.01 16.20 13.01
CA ASN A 9 -11.84 16.65 11.89
C ASN A 9 -11.38 17.99 11.29
N LEU A 10 -10.88 18.92 12.11
CA LEU A 10 -10.23 20.13 11.64
C LEU A 10 -9.01 19.80 10.81
N GLY A 11 -8.15 18.88 11.27
CA GLY A 11 -6.99 18.42 10.52
C GLY A 11 -7.36 17.82 9.16
N ILE A 12 -8.44 17.02 9.08
CA ILE A 12 -8.96 16.47 7.82
C ILE A 12 -9.38 17.61 6.87
N ALA A 13 -10.15 18.58 7.35
CA ALA A 13 -10.59 19.71 6.53
C ALA A 13 -9.42 20.56 6.02
N LEU A 14 -8.43 20.84 6.85
CA LEU A 14 -7.22 21.57 6.48
C LEU A 14 -6.38 20.80 5.45
N LYS A 15 -6.23 19.49 5.61
CA LYS A 15 -5.57 18.61 4.61
C LYS A 15 -6.27 18.67 3.26
N GLU A 16 -7.60 18.66 3.22
CA GLU A 16 -8.38 18.78 1.98
C GLU A 16 -8.22 20.15 1.30
N GLN A 17 -7.94 21.19 2.06
CA GLN A 17 -7.63 22.54 1.57
C GLN A 17 -6.17 22.71 1.14
N GLY A 18 -5.31 21.72 1.39
CA GLY A 18 -3.88 21.77 1.12
C GLY A 18 -3.05 22.47 2.22
N GLU A 19 -3.68 22.86 3.33
CA GLU A 19 -3.03 23.53 4.47
C GLU A 19 -2.36 22.47 5.39
N LEU A 20 -1.31 21.83 4.87
CA LEU A 20 -0.73 20.62 5.47
C LEU A 20 -0.10 20.91 6.84
N GLU A 21 0.59 22.04 7.02
CA GLU A 21 1.22 22.43 8.28
C GLU A 21 0.19 22.67 9.38
N LEU A 22 -0.95 23.31 9.03
CA LEU A 22 -2.04 23.52 9.96
C LEU A 22 -2.76 22.22 10.30
N ALA A 23 -2.87 21.29 9.34
CA ALA A 23 -3.43 19.97 9.58
C ALA A 23 -2.56 19.17 10.57
N ILE A 24 -1.23 19.21 10.42
CA ILE A 24 -0.28 18.59 11.38
C ILE A 24 -0.50 19.15 12.79
N GLN A 25 -0.60 20.47 12.93
CA GLN A 25 -0.85 21.10 14.24
C GLN A 25 -2.18 20.63 14.85
N ALA A 26 -3.23 20.51 14.04
CA ALA A 26 -4.53 20.05 14.50
C ALA A 26 -4.48 18.59 14.96
N TYR A 27 -3.78 17.68 14.22
CA TYR A 27 -3.60 16.30 14.64
C TYR A 27 -2.77 16.19 15.92
N HIS A 28 -1.69 16.97 16.06
CA HIS A 28 -0.93 17.02 17.31
C HIS A 28 -1.80 17.45 18.49
N LYS A 29 -2.70 18.42 18.31
CA LYS A 29 -3.64 18.83 19.38
C LYS A 29 -4.62 17.70 19.74
N ALA A 30 -5.09 16.92 18.77
CA ALA A 30 -5.92 15.76 19.05
C ALA A 30 -5.14 14.71 19.86
N ILE A 31 -3.88 14.44 19.51
CA ILE A 31 -2.99 13.49 20.19
C ILE A 31 -2.60 13.98 21.59
N GLU A 32 -2.34 15.29 21.77
CA GLU A 32 -2.09 15.88 23.10
C GLU A 32 -3.27 15.70 24.07
N ILE A 33 -4.50 15.71 23.57
CA ILE A 33 -5.71 15.51 24.39
C ILE A 33 -5.94 14.03 24.68
N GLN A 34 -5.67 13.18 23.71
CA GLN A 34 -5.83 11.73 23.79
C GLN A 34 -4.72 11.05 23.00
N ASP A 35 -3.71 10.57 23.70
CA ASP A 35 -2.47 10.02 23.16
C ASP A 35 -2.61 8.67 22.45
N ASP A 36 -3.74 7.98 22.65
CA ASP A 36 -4.08 6.72 21.97
C ASP A 36 -5.13 6.90 20.83
N PHE A 37 -5.38 8.15 20.39
CA PHE A 37 -6.38 8.40 19.34
C PHE A 37 -5.84 8.03 17.95
N ALA A 38 -6.05 6.77 17.59
CA ALA A 38 -5.47 6.13 16.40
C ALA A 38 -5.76 6.86 15.07
N GLU A 39 -6.94 7.46 14.93
CA GLU A 39 -7.31 8.19 13.71
C GLU A 39 -6.43 9.42 13.49
N ALA A 40 -6.07 10.17 14.55
CA ALA A 40 -5.20 11.34 14.41
C ALA A 40 -3.76 10.92 14.08
N HIS A 41 -3.23 9.89 14.74
CA HIS A 41 -1.93 9.31 14.42
C HIS A 41 -1.84 8.88 12.96
N ASN A 42 -2.79 8.05 12.50
CA ASN A 42 -2.81 7.58 11.12
C ASN A 42 -2.93 8.73 10.10
N ASN A 43 -3.75 9.76 10.38
CA ASN A 43 -3.87 10.94 9.53
C ASN A 43 -2.58 11.77 9.50
N LEU A 44 -1.93 11.93 10.65
CA LEU A 44 -0.61 12.56 10.77
C LEU A 44 0.44 11.80 9.96
N GLY A 45 0.48 10.47 10.11
CA GLY A 45 1.39 9.60 9.37
C GLY A 45 1.28 9.79 7.85
N GLN A 46 0.05 9.85 7.33
CA GLN A 46 -0.16 10.08 5.89
C GLN A 46 0.40 11.43 5.42
N ILE A 47 0.26 12.50 6.20
CA ILE A 47 0.82 13.82 5.83
C ILE A 47 2.34 13.81 5.95
N LEU A 48 2.89 13.24 7.00
CA LEU A 48 4.34 13.14 7.18
C LEU A 48 4.99 12.37 6.04
N LEU A 49 4.40 11.24 5.60
CA LEU A 49 4.86 10.50 4.43
C LEU A 49 4.77 11.32 3.15
N LEU A 50 3.70 12.09 2.97
CA LEU A 50 3.53 12.98 1.82
C LEU A 50 4.61 14.08 1.77
N LEU A 51 5.02 14.60 2.92
CA LEU A 51 6.04 15.63 3.05
C LEU A 51 7.48 15.09 3.09
N GLY A 52 7.67 13.76 3.05
CA GLY A 52 9.00 13.14 3.06
C GLY A 52 9.59 12.89 4.45
N TYR A 53 8.83 13.10 5.51
CA TYR A 53 9.24 12.74 6.88
C TYR A 53 9.03 11.25 7.13
N PHE A 54 9.74 10.42 6.35
CA PHE A 54 9.45 8.99 6.22
C PHE A 54 9.50 8.22 7.53
N ARG A 55 10.55 8.37 8.35
CA ARG A 55 10.69 7.62 9.61
C ARG A 55 9.49 7.85 10.53
N GLN A 56 9.22 9.11 10.84
CA GLN A 56 8.08 9.48 11.69
C GLN A 56 6.75 9.10 11.03
N GLY A 57 6.63 9.34 9.73
CA GLY A 57 5.43 9.05 8.98
C GLY A 57 5.06 7.56 8.99
N TRP A 58 6.05 6.66 8.88
CA TRP A 58 5.79 5.22 8.99
C TRP A 58 5.41 4.80 10.42
N GLU A 59 6.06 5.35 11.43
CA GLU A 59 5.71 5.09 12.84
C GLU A 59 4.25 5.48 13.12
N GLU A 60 3.86 6.67 12.70
CA GLU A 60 2.48 7.15 12.84
C GLU A 60 1.49 6.37 11.97
N TYR A 61 1.88 5.91 10.79
CA TYR A 61 1.05 5.12 9.88
C TYR A 61 0.69 3.74 10.44
N GLU A 62 1.50 3.15 11.32
CA GLU A 62 1.20 1.86 11.97
C GLU A 62 -0.02 1.95 12.90
N TRP A 63 -0.41 3.12 13.37
CA TRP A 63 -1.63 3.31 14.14
C TRP A 63 -2.92 2.96 13.36
N ARG A 64 -2.84 2.83 12.04
CA ARG A 64 -3.99 2.41 11.22
C ARG A 64 -4.64 1.12 11.70
N TRP A 65 -3.86 0.22 12.31
CA TRP A 65 -4.34 -1.05 12.86
C TRP A 65 -5.30 -0.89 14.05
N GLN A 66 -5.26 0.25 14.72
CA GLN A 66 -6.11 0.58 15.86
C GLN A 66 -7.32 1.46 15.45
N CYS A 67 -7.34 1.98 14.22
CA CYS A 67 -8.47 2.77 13.71
C CYS A 67 -9.74 1.93 13.59
N ARG A 68 -10.86 2.45 14.04
CA ARG A 68 -12.19 1.78 14.05
C ARG A 68 -12.63 1.25 12.70
N ASN A 69 -12.27 1.91 11.61
CA ASN A 69 -12.69 1.58 10.24
C ASN A 69 -11.66 0.75 9.45
N PHE A 70 -10.54 0.39 10.05
CA PHE A 70 -9.45 -0.31 9.37
C PHE A 70 -9.52 -1.84 9.50
N SER A 71 -10.51 -2.38 10.20
CA SER A 71 -10.67 -3.81 10.53
C SER A 71 -10.84 -4.76 9.33
N ILE A 72 -10.90 -4.23 8.09
CA ILE A 72 -11.24 -5.03 6.89
C ILE A 72 -10.05 -5.88 6.41
N GLY A 73 -8.85 -5.66 6.93
CA GLY A 73 -7.64 -6.28 6.41
C GLY A 73 -6.88 -7.22 7.32
N GLN A 74 -7.13 -7.14 8.63
CA GLN A 74 -6.32 -7.85 9.59
C GLN A 74 -6.38 -9.37 9.40
N ARG A 75 -5.21 -9.99 9.27
CA ARG A 75 -5.04 -11.44 9.12
C ARG A 75 -4.44 -12.03 10.40
N ASN A 76 -5.00 -13.11 10.87
CA ASN A 76 -4.50 -13.84 12.03
C ASN A 76 -3.57 -14.98 11.59
N PHE A 77 -2.41 -14.62 11.02
CA PHE A 77 -1.39 -15.60 10.71
C PHE A 77 -0.61 -15.99 11.98
N PRO A 78 -0.21 -17.26 12.13
CA PRO A 78 0.48 -17.73 13.35
C PRO A 78 1.92 -17.27 13.45
N GLN A 79 2.52 -16.80 12.35
CA GLN A 79 3.90 -16.35 12.33
C GLN A 79 4.06 -15.02 13.09
N PRO A 80 5.21 -14.77 13.73
CA PRO A 80 5.49 -13.47 14.36
C PRO A 80 5.57 -12.36 13.31
N LEU A 81 5.15 -11.15 13.67
CA LEU A 81 5.33 -9.96 12.84
C LEU A 81 6.82 -9.70 12.64
N TRP A 82 7.21 -9.41 11.40
CA TRP A 82 8.55 -8.97 11.09
C TRP A 82 8.81 -7.56 11.63
N ASN A 83 9.93 -7.43 12.32
CA ASN A 83 10.34 -6.20 13.00
C ASN A 83 11.59 -5.54 12.41
N GLY A 84 11.88 -5.81 11.13
CA GLY A 84 13.09 -5.31 10.47
C GLY A 84 14.34 -6.16 10.71
N SER A 85 14.23 -7.29 11.43
CA SER A 85 15.36 -8.20 11.67
C SER A 85 15.90 -8.82 10.37
N ASN A 86 17.13 -9.35 10.44
CA ASN A 86 17.78 -9.98 9.29
C ASN A 86 16.96 -11.18 8.75
N LEU A 87 16.68 -11.16 7.45
CA LEU A 87 15.93 -12.21 6.74
C LEU A 87 16.82 -13.19 5.98
N GLN A 88 18.13 -13.16 6.16
CA GLN A 88 19.04 -14.10 5.49
C GLN A 88 18.71 -15.54 5.90
N GLY A 89 18.36 -16.37 4.92
CA GLY A 89 17.95 -17.76 5.14
C GLY A 89 16.57 -17.93 5.80
N LYS A 90 15.79 -16.85 5.91
CA LYS A 90 14.45 -16.82 6.47
C LYS A 90 13.38 -16.65 5.41
N SER A 91 12.22 -17.17 5.67
CA SER A 91 11.02 -17.02 4.86
C SER A 91 10.08 -15.98 5.44
N ILE A 92 9.45 -15.18 4.56
CA ILE A 92 8.52 -14.14 4.97
C ILE A 92 7.22 -14.20 4.16
N LEU A 93 6.10 -14.14 4.86
CA LEU A 93 4.78 -13.94 4.29
C LEU A 93 4.43 -12.46 4.29
N VAL A 94 4.25 -11.90 3.11
CA VAL A 94 3.70 -10.55 2.91
C VAL A 94 2.22 -10.69 2.57
N TRP A 95 1.35 -9.93 3.21
CA TRP A 95 -0.09 -10.04 2.95
C TRP A 95 -0.74 -8.70 2.66
N ALA A 96 -1.72 -8.73 1.76
CA ALA A 96 -2.49 -7.56 1.35
C ALA A 96 -3.44 -7.10 2.46
N GLU A 97 -3.52 -5.81 2.68
CA GLU A 97 -4.30 -5.20 3.76
C GLU A 97 -5.44 -4.30 3.28
N GLN A 98 -5.25 -3.57 2.19
CA GLN A 98 -6.19 -2.56 1.69
C GLN A 98 -6.74 -2.91 0.30
N GLY A 99 -6.98 -1.89 -0.51
CA GLY A 99 -7.51 -2.05 -1.85
C GLY A 99 -6.43 -2.41 -2.89
N ILE A 100 -6.89 -2.81 -4.07
CA ILE A 100 -6.04 -3.24 -5.18
C ILE A 100 -5.02 -2.15 -5.60
N GLY A 101 -5.38 -0.87 -5.46
CA GLY A 101 -4.47 0.25 -5.74
C GLY A 101 -3.30 0.30 -4.77
N ASP A 102 -3.57 0.05 -3.49
CA ASP A 102 -2.55 0.04 -2.43
C ASP A 102 -1.63 -1.16 -2.60
N GLU A 103 -2.18 -2.34 -2.97
CA GLU A 103 -1.38 -3.52 -3.27
C GLU A 103 -0.42 -3.26 -4.45
N ILE A 104 -0.90 -2.61 -5.51
CA ILE A 104 -0.06 -2.23 -6.65
C ILE A 104 1.01 -1.23 -6.21
N MET A 105 0.65 -0.20 -5.47
CA MET A 105 1.58 0.82 -4.99
C MET A 105 2.69 0.21 -4.12
N PHE A 106 2.33 -0.59 -3.13
CA PHE A 106 3.30 -1.20 -2.21
C PHE A 106 4.10 -2.35 -2.82
N ALA A 107 3.64 -2.94 -3.94
CA ALA A 107 4.40 -3.99 -4.63
C ALA A 107 5.80 -3.52 -5.10
N ASN A 108 6.04 -2.20 -5.25
CA ASN A 108 7.38 -1.68 -5.53
C ASN A 108 8.41 -2.03 -4.43
N LEU A 109 7.95 -2.31 -3.21
CA LEU A 109 8.81 -2.69 -2.09
C LEU A 109 9.34 -4.12 -2.20
N LEU A 110 8.70 -4.97 -3.00
CA LEU A 110 9.09 -6.36 -3.18
C LEU A 110 10.49 -6.51 -3.80
N ASP A 111 10.90 -5.60 -4.69
CA ASP A 111 12.26 -5.59 -5.24
C ASP A 111 13.32 -5.31 -4.18
N SER A 112 13.00 -4.48 -3.19
CA SER A 112 13.89 -4.23 -2.06
C SER A 112 13.89 -5.42 -1.08
N LEU A 113 12.73 -6.04 -0.85
CA LEU A 113 12.60 -7.22 -0.01
C LEU A 113 13.38 -8.43 -0.58
N LYS A 114 13.39 -8.61 -1.91
CA LYS A 114 14.18 -9.64 -2.61
C LYS A 114 15.69 -9.54 -2.35
N LYS A 115 16.21 -8.36 -2.07
CA LYS A 115 17.63 -8.18 -1.77
C LYS A 115 18.04 -8.72 -0.41
N ILE A 116 17.09 -8.90 0.50
CA ILE A 116 17.32 -9.32 1.89
C ILE A 116 16.68 -10.65 2.26
N SER A 117 15.77 -11.17 1.43
CA SER A 117 15.15 -12.49 1.61
C SER A 117 15.03 -13.22 0.27
N ASN A 118 15.35 -14.52 0.27
CA ASN A 118 15.21 -15.39 -0.90
C ASN A 118 13.89 -16.19 -0.90
N HIS A 119 13.14 -16.18 0.20
CA HIS A 119 11.93 -16.96 0.39
C HIS A 119 10.75 -16.04 0.74
N ILE A 120 10.15 -15.45 -0.30
CA ILE A 120 9.04 -14.50 -0.15
C ILE A 120 7.77 -15.14 -0.70
N ILE A 121 6.72 -15.14 0.12
CA ILE A 121 5.38 -15.53 -0.25
C ILE A 121 4.49 -14.28 -0.10
N VAL A 122 3.71 -13.97 -1.12
CA VAL A 122 2.82 -12.79 -1.10
C VAL A 122 1.37 -13.24 -1.27
N GLU A 123 0.53 -12.98 -0.27
CA GLU A 123 -0.91 -13.08 -0.40
C GLU A 123 -1.43 -11.77 -1.00
N CYS A 124 -2.14 -11.84 -2.13
CA CYS A 124 -2.67 -10.67 -2.81
C CYS A 124 -4.07 -10.91 -3.39
N GLU A 125 -4.73 -9.85 -3.81
CA GLU A 125 -6.01 -9.94 -4.51
C GLU A 125 -5.90 -10.84 -5.75
N ILE A 126 -6.88 -11.72 -5.96
CA ILE A 126 -6.82 -12.79 -6.99
C ILE A 126 -6.53 -12.25 -8.40
N ARG A 127 -7.04 -11.07 -8.75
CA ARG A 127 -6.81 -10.41 -10.05
C ARG A 127 -5.36 -9.99 -10.27
N LEU A 128 -4.60 -9.79 -9.18
CA LEU A 128 -3.20 -9.37 -9.22
C LEU A 128 -2.23 -10.55 -9.28
N VAL A 129 -2.64 -11.76 -8.93
CA VAL A 129 -1.75 -12.94 -8.86
C VAL A 129 -0.97 -13.14 -10.16
N ALA A 130 -1.67 -13.29 -11.30
CA ALA A 130 -1.01 -13.50 -12.59
C ALA A 130 -0.17 -12.29 -13.05
N PHE A 131 -0.57 -11.09 -12.66
CA PHE A 131 0.13 -9.85 -12.98
C PHE A 131 1.43 -9.72 -12.18
N PHE A 132 1.37 -9.95 -10.87
CA PHE A 132 2.54 -9.91 -10.01
C PHE A 132 3.48 -11.10 -10.26
N GLN A 133 2.96 -12.31 -10.51
CA GLN A 133 3.80 -13.48 -10.84
C GLN A 133 4.65 -13.25 -12.09
N ARG A 134 4.12 -12.53 -13.09
CA ARG A 134 4.88 -12.13 -14.28
C ARG A 134 5.93 -11.06 -13.98
N SER A 135 5.61 -10.12 -13.05
CA SER A 135 6.48 -9.02 -12.69
C SER A 135 7.62 -9.44 -11.74
N PHE A 136 7.35 -10.43 -10.90
CA PHE A 136 8.27 -10.93 -9.86
C PHE A 136 8.31 -12.47 -9.92
N PRO A 137 8.95 -13.08 -10.92
CA PRO A 137 8.91 -14.53 -11.15
C PRO A 137 9.51 -15.36 -10.01
N GLU A 138 10.41 -14.79 -9.21
CA GLU A 138 11.05 -15.46 -8.07
C GLU A 138 10.21 -15.44 -6.78
N ILE A 139 9.13 -14.66 -6.75
CA ILE A 139 8.22 -14.55 -5.59
C ILE A 139 7.03 -15.49 -5.81
N GLN A 140 6.61 -16.18 -4.77
CA GLN A 140 5.39 -16.98 -4.79
C GLN A 140 4.18 -16.10 -4.46
N PHE A 141 3.21 -16.01 -5.38
CA PHE A 141 1.95 -15.31 -5.15
C PHE A 141 0.81 -16.28 -4.89
N VAL A 142 0.03 -16.00 -3.84
CA VAL A 142 -1.12 -16.79 -3.41
C VAL A 142 -2.36 -15.87 -3.39
N PRO A 143 -3.49 -16.30 -3.95
CA PRO A 143 -4.70 -15.49 -3.90
C PRO A 143 -5.20 -15.32 -2.47
N ARG A 144 -5.69 -14.11 -2.18
CA ARG A 144 -6.34 -13.82 -0.90
C ARG A 144 -7.67 -14.53 -0.80
N GLU A 145 -7.79 -15.41 0.18
CA GLU A 145 -8.97 -16.21 0.45
C GLU A 145 -9.46 -15.99 1.89
N ASN A 146 -10.72 -16.32 2.15
CA ASN A 146 -11.26 -16.33 3.50
C ASN A 146 -12.05 -17.64 3.72
N PRO A 147 -11.59 -18.57 4.58
CA PRO A 147 -10.35 -18.47 5.41
C PRO A 147 -9.07 -18.44 4.56
N PRO A 148 -7.93 -18.02 5.15
CA PRO A 148 -6.64 -18.00 4.47
C PRO A 148 -6.24 -19.36 3.93
N ASN A 149 -5.54 -19.40 2.80
CA ASN A 149 -5.00 -20.63 2.22
C ASN A 149 -4.13 -21.36 3.25
N SER A 150 -4.34 -22.66 3.44
CA SER A 150 -3.67 -23.47 4.46
C SER A 150 -2.14 -23.45 4.35
N ARG A 151 -1.59 -23.25 3.16
CA ARG A 151 -0.13 -23.13 2.95
C ARG A 151 0.47 -21.93 3.66
N LEU A 152 -0.30 -20.86 3.86
CA LEU A 152 0.13 -19.64 4.54
C LEU A 152 0.14 -19.79 6.07
N LEU A 153 -0.51 -20.82 6.58
CA LEU A 153 -0.55 -21.16 8.02
C LEU A 153 0.61 -22.07 8.44
N ASN A 154 1.55 -22.36 7.51
CA ASN A 154 2.63 -23.30 7.74
C ASN A 154 3.67 -22.70 8.73
N SER A 155 4.03 -23.50 9.74
CA SER A 155 5.07 -23.16 10.73
C SER A 155 6.49 -22.99 10.14
N ASN A 156 6.70 -23.41 8.89
CA ASN A 156 7.99 -23.23 8.20
C ASN A 156 8.18 -21.81 7.65
N ILE A 157 7.17 -20.93 7.75
CA ILE A 157 7.31 -19.50 7.45
C ILE A 157 7.76 -18.79 8.71
N ASP A 158 8.91 -18.12 8.67
CA ASP A 158 9.55 -17.53 9.85
C ASP A 158 8.85 -16.26 10.34
N TYR A 159 8.40 -15.40 9.38
CA TYR A 159 7.80 -14.10 9.69
C TYR A 159 6.59 -13.82 8.80
N GLN A 160 5.76 -12.90 9.26
CA GLN A 160 4.69 -12.31 8.45
C GLN A 160 4.72 -10.78 8.54
N VAL A 161 4.23 -10.09 7.52
CA VAL A 161 4.15 -8.62 7.50
C VAL A 161 3.02 -8.15 6.58
N PRO A 162 2.22 -7.16 7.01
CA PRO A 162 1.31 -6.47 6.08
C PRO A 162 2.13 -5.68 5.05
N ILE A 163 1.66 -5.65 3.81
CA ILE A 163 2.43 -5.05 2.70
C ILE A 163 2.74 -3.57 2.93
N GLY A 164 1.83 -2.80 3.54
CA GLY A 164 2.04 -1.38 3.85
C GLY A 164 3.07 -1.14 4.95
N SER A 165 3.24 -2.10 5.87
CA SER A 165 4.26 -2.00 6.94
C SER A 165 5.69 -2.24 6.44
N LEU A 166 5.87 -2.78 5.23
CA LEU A 166 7.20 -2.92 4.63
C LEU A 166 7.90 -1.57 4.47
N GLY A 167 7.14 -0.48 4.27
CA GLY A 167 7.69 0.87 4.12
C GLY A 167 8.55 1.30 5.29
N GLN A 168 8.17 0.95 6.50
CA GLN A 168 8.89 1.28 7.73
C GLN A 168 10.36 0.82 7.70
N TRP A 169 10.62 -0.33 7.10
CA TRP A 169 11.95 -0.95 7.08
C TRP A 169 12.69 -0.74 5.76
N LEU A 170 11.96 -0.62 4.66
CA LEU A 170 12.53 -0.56 3.31
C LEU A 170 12.57 0.86 2.73
N ARG A 171 11.89 1.82 3.36
CA ARG A 171 11.84 3.24 2.94
C ARG A 171 11.91 4.18 4.15
N PRO A 172 12.96 4.06 5.00
CA PRO A 172 13.09 4.88 6.21
C PRO A 172 13.48 6.35 5.92
N ASP A 173 13.96 6.65 4.72
CA ASP A 173 14.47 7.95 4.31
C ASP A 173 14.35 8.15 2.79
N GLU A 174 14.64 9.36 2.30
CA GLU A 174 14.56 9.71 0.89
C GLU A 174 15.57 8.92 0.03
N ASP A 175 16.77 8.68 0.52
CA ASP A 175 17.81 7.95 -0.21
C ASP A 175 17.40 6.53 -0.55
N SER A 176 16.59 5.91 0.29
CA SER A 176 16.05 4.56 0.08
C SER A 176 15.14 4.44 -1.14
N PHE A 177 14.56 5.55 -1.64
CA PHE A 177 13.75 5.58 -2.86
C PHE A 177 14.61 5.67 -4.13
N ASN A 178 15.82 6.20 -4.04
CA ASN A 178 16.68 6.41 -5.20
C ASN A 178 17.22 5.12 -5.83
N GLN A 179 17.13 4.00 -5.13
CA GLN A 179 17.70 2.72 -5.55
C GLN A 179 16.92 2.00 -6.67
N ASN A 180 15.65 2.38 -6.94
CA ASN A 180 14.80 1.70 -7.92
C ASN A 180 13.87 2.69 -8.65
N ARG A 181 14.42 3.44 -9.61
CA ARG A 181 13.62 4.33 -10.49
C ARG A 181 13.04 3.62 -11.72
N GLN A 182 13.24 2.31 -11.85
CA GLN A 182 12.72 1.54 -13.00
C GLN A 182 11.30 1.03 -12.74
N SER A 183 10.57 0.78 -13.81
CA SER A 183 9.27 0.11 -13.73
C SER A 183 9.45 -1.28 -13.11
N TYR A 184 8.70 -1.54 -12.03
CA TYR A 184 8.68 -2.84 -11.35
C TYR A 184 7.59 -3.78 -11.89
N LEU A 185 6.70 -3.26 -12.75
CA LEU A 185 5.60 -4.03 -13.32
C LEU A 185 5.88 -4.39 -14.77
N THR A 186 5.66 -5.65 -15.12
CA THR A 186 5.86 -6.18 -16.47
C THR A 186 4.53 -6.39 -17.17
N THR A 187 4.39 -5.82 -18.37
CA THR A 187 3.21 -5.99 -19.21
C THR A 187 3.14 -7.41 -19.79
N CYS A 188 1.93 -7.85 -20.15
CA CYS A 188 1.76 -9.05 -20.96
C CYS A 188 2.07 -8.73 -22.42
N THR A 189 3.16 -9.26 -22.96
CA THR A 189 3.63 -8.98 -24.31
C THR A 189 2.55 -9.22 -25.36
N ASP A 190 1.91 -10.38 -25.32
CA ASP A 190 0.86 -10.76 -26.29
C ASP A 190 -0.33 -9.80 -26.26
N LYS A 191 -0.80 -9.45 -25.07
CA LYS A 191 -1.91 -8.47 -24.92
C LYS A 191 -1.50 -7.07 -25.38
N SER A 192 -0.28 -6.65 -25.06
CA SER A 192 0.24 -5.36 -25.48
C SER A 192 0.35 -5.26 -27.00
N GLU A 193 0.83 -6.31 -27.65
CA GLU A 193 0.90 -6.40 -29.12
C GLU A 193 -0.48 -6.43 -29.78
N GLN A 194 -1.42 -7.20 -29.24
CA GLN A 194 -2.81 -7.22 -29.72
C GLN A 194 -3.46 -5.83 -29.64
N ILE A 195 -3.30 -5.15 -28.50
CA ILE A 195 -3.82 -3.81 -28.29
C ILE A 195 -3.14 -2.83 -29.27
N LYS A 196 -1.83 -2.89 -29.38
CA LYS A 196 -1.05 -2.05 -30.31
C LYS A 196 -1.51 -2.23 -31.75
N LYS A 197 -1.61 -3.46 -32.24
CA LYS A 197 -2.09 -3.79 -33.59
C LYS A 197 -3.51 -3.25 -33.83
N ARG A 198 -4.42 -3.45 -32.86
CA ARG A 198 -5.79 -2.96 -32.93
C ARG A 198 -5.86 -1.44 -33.10
N TYR A 199 -5.11 -0.69 -32.29
CA TYR A 199 -5.15 0.77 -32.34
C TYR A 199 -4.35 1.34 -33.51
N GLN A 200 -3.25 0.72 -33.93
CA GLN A 200 -2.50 1.11 -35.12
C GLN A 200 -3.32 0.96 -36.39
N SER A 201 -4.19 -0.05 -36.49
CA SER A 201 -5.10 -0.19 -37.65
C SER A 201 -6.17 0.91 -37.72
N LEU A 202 -6.47 1.57 -36.59
CA LEU A 202 -7.46 2.66 -36.53
C LEU A 202 -6.82 4.04 -36.73
N ALA A 203 -5.52 4.19 -36.55
CA ALA A 203 -4.83 5.50 -36.52
C ALA A 203 -3.35 5.34 -36.95
N ALA A 204 -3.14 4.92 -38.22
CA ALA A 204 -1.87 4.42 -38.74
C ALA A 204 -0.64 5.33 -38.51
N ASP A 205 -0.79 6.65 -38.49
CA ASP A 205 0.32 7.62 -38.34
C ASP A 205 0.19 8.51 -37.12
N SER A 206 -0.60 8.09 -36.11
CA SER A 206 -0.90 8.90 -34.92
C SER A 206 -0.22 8.37 -33.68
N ILE A 207 0.10 9.27 -32.75
CA ILE A 207 0.55 8.91 -31.40
C ILE A 207 -0.66 8.41 -30.62
N LEU A 208 -0.55 7.19 -30.06
CA LEU A 208 -1.59 6.63 -29.23
C LEU A 208 -1.40 7.08 -27.78
N ILE A 209 -2.40 7.76 -27.22
CA ILE A 209 -2.44 8.19 -25.84
C ILE A 209 -3.59 7.48 -25.13
N GLY A 210 -3.27 6.71 -24.09
CA GLY A 210 -4.27 6.08 -23.23
C GLY A 210 -4.57 6.97 -22.02
N ILE A 211 -5.86 7.30 -21.82
CA ILE A 211 -6.31 8.06 -20.66
C ILE A 211 -7.27 7.19 -19.84
N SER A 212 -7.04 7.09 -18.53
CA SER A 212 -7.97 6.47 -17.60
C SER A 212 -8.39 7.50 -16.54
N TRP A 213 -9.68 7.81 -16.51
CA TRP A 213 -10.23 8.85 -15.62
C TRP A 213 -11.31 8.34 -14.66
N LYS A 214 -11.65 7.05 -14.70
CA LYS A 214 -12.70 6.50 -13.85
C LYS A 214 -12.20 5.27 -13.08
N SER A 215 -12.39 5.29 -11.77
CA SER A 215 -12.20 4.15 -10.89
C SER A 215 -13.56 3.74 -10.32
N THR A 216 -13.92 2.45 -10.42
CA THR A 216 -15.11 1.90 -9.79
C THR A 216 -14.70 1.20 -8.50
N GLY A 217 -14.92 1.85 -7.35
CA GLY A 217 -14.76 1.25 -6.03
C GLY A 217 -16.06 0.56 -5.57
N ALA A 218 -15.94 -0.30 -4.59
CA ALA A 218 -17.06 -1.08 -4.03
C ALA A 218 -18.16 -0.23 -3.34
N LYS A 219 -17.91 1.07 -3.09
CA LYS A 219 -18.90 1.99 -2.49
C LYS A 219 -19.05 3.25 -3.35
N GLN A 220 -20.26 3.48 -3.83
CA GLN A 220 -20.61 4.59 -4.73
C GLN A 220 -20.19 6.00 -4.24
N LYS A 221 -20.12 6.22 -2.91
CA LYS A 221 -19.65 7.48 -2.31
C LYS A 221 -18.13 7.74 -2.47
N GLN A 222 -17.32 6.68 -2.53
CA GLN A 222 -15.87 6.82 -2.74
C GLN A 222 -15.51 7.01 -4.22
N THR A 223 -16.40 6.64 -5.14
CA THR A 223 -16.19 6.75 -6.58
C THR A 223 -16.21 8.21 -7.05
N LEU A 224 -17.02 9.06 -6.42
CA LEU A 224 -17.14 10.48 -6.78
C LEU A 224 -15.92 11.31 -6.38
N SER A 225 -15.20 10.93 -5.32
CA SER A 225 -13.98 11.63 -4.88
C SER A 225 -12.71 11.20 -5.64
N LYS A 226 -12.78 10.08 -6.39
CA LYS A 226 -11.63 9.49 -7.09
C LYS A 226 -11.72 9.56 -8.62
N SER A 227 -12.82 10.09 -9.16
CA SER A 227 -13.07 10.15 -10.60
C SER A 227 -13.52 11.54 -11.01
N THR A 228 -12.79 12.15 -11.92
CA THR A 228 -13.28 13.33 -12.64
C THR A 228 -14.15 12.91 -13.82
N THR A 229 -15.31 13.50 -13.94
CA THR A 229 -16.13 13.43 -15.16
C THR A 229 -15.68 14.56 -16.08
N LEU A 230 -15.23 14.22 -17.29
CA LEU A 230 -15.03 15.18 -18.39
C LEU A 230 -16.37 15.48 -19.00
#